data_ad19529d00e18c74c84fab41ae105fb7
#
_entry.id   ad19529d00e18c74c84fab41ae105fb7
#
_cell.length_a   1.000
_cell.length_b   1.000
_cell.length_c   1.000
_cell.angle_alpha   90.00
_cell.angle_beta   90.00
_cell.angle_gamma   90.00
#
_symmetry.space_group_name_H-M   'P 1'
#
loop_
_entity.id
_entity.type
_entity.pdbx_description
1 polymer ?
#
loop_
_entity_poly.entity_id
_entity_poly.type
_entity_poly.pdbx_seq_one_letter_code
_entity_poly.pdbx_strand_id
1 'polypeptide(L)'
;MKNGKIGVTTENIFPVIKKFLYSDHEIFLRELISNAVDATQKLKTLSSIGEMKGDLGDLTIRVSADKDAKTLTVTDRGVGMTAEEVDKYINQIAFSGAEEFMEKYKNQAIIGHFGLGFYSSFMVADKVEIITKSWKEGAKTVRWSCTGTPEFEMEETDEAHDRGTTIVLHLSEDALEYAEDSKVEGLLRKYCRFLPIPIAFGKVKEWKDGKYVDTDKDNVINNVDPLWTRKPADITEEQYKEFYHELYPMSDEPLFSIHLNIDYPFHLTGILYFPKIHNNFEIQKNKIQLYSNQVYVTDQVEGIVPEYLTLLHGVIDSPDIPLNVSRSYLQSDANVKKISNYITRKVADRLQELFNTMRPDYESKWDDLKI
;
A
#
# COMPACT_ATOMS: atom_id res chain seq x y z
N MET A 1 8.71 26.00 41.81
CA MET A 1 8.17 25.04 40.80
C MET A 1 8.59 25.60 39.45
N LYS A 2 9.35 24.83 38.65
CA LYS A 2 9.78 25.26 37.30
C LYS A 2 8.87 24.57 36.28
N ASN A 3 8.01 25.31 35.62
CA ASN A 3 7.19 24.81 34.52
C ASN A 3 7.92 25.13 33.20
N GLY A 4 8.01 24.16 32.33
CA GLY A 4 8.63 24.30 31.00
C GLY A 4 7.91 23.43 29.98
N LYS A 5 8.08 23.72 28.70
CA LYS A 5 7.62 22.85 27.61
C LYS A 5 8.75 21.88 27.24
N ILE A 6 8.41 20.61 26.99
CA ILE A 6 9.35 19.67 26.38
C ILE A 6 9.49 20.09 24.92
N GLY A 7 10.72 20.36 24.50
CA GLY A 7 11.04 20.72 23.11
C GLY A 7 11.74 19.55 22.42
N VAL A 8 11.52 19.39 21.12
CA VAL A 8 12.28 18.50 20.24
C VAL A 8 13.15 19.38 19.34
N THR A 9 14.45 19.14 19.33
CA THR A 9 15.34 19.80 18.38
C THR A 9 15.40 18.99 17.10
N THR A 10 15.23 19.65 15.97
CA THR A 10 15.20 19.05 14.63
C THR A 10 16.48 18.26 14.31
N GLU A 11 17.63 18.70 14.86
CA GLU A 11 18.93 18.04 14.72
C GLU A 11 18.94 16.57 15.22
N ASN A 12 18.10 16.26 16.20
CA ASN A 12 18.03 14.92 16.78
C ASN A 12 16.98 14.00 16.11
N ILE A 13 16.10 14.55 15.28
CA ILE A 13 14.95 13.79 14.77
C ILE A 13 15.33 12.91 13.56
N PHE A 14 16.18 13.39 12.64
CA PHE A 14 16.63 12.61 11.50
C PHE A 14 17.38 11.32 11.89
N PRO A 15 18.33 11.34 12.86
CA PRO A 15 18.93 10.09 13.36
C PRO A 15 17.93 9.12 13.98
N VAL A 16 16.87 9.64 14.64
CA VAL A 16 15.82 8.80 15.21
C VAL A 16 14.97 8.16 14.10
N ILE A 17 14.61 8.93 13.08
CA ILE A 17 13.88 8.42 11.91
C ILE A 17 14.71 7.33 11.21
N LYS A 18 15.98 7.61 10.91
CA LYS A 18 16.89 6.66 10.23
C LYS A 18 17.11 5.35 10.99
N LYS A 19 17.18 5.37 12.33
CA LYS A 19 17.56 4.20 13.14
C LYS A 19 16.42 3.48 13.84
N PHE A 20 15.33 4.15 14.16
CA PHE A 20 14.36 3.62 15.12
C PHE A 20 12.91 3.61 14.64
N LEU A 21 12.55 4.45 13.65
CA LEU A 21 11.16 4.53 13.22
C LEU A 21 10.77 3.33 12.36
N TYR A 22 11.71 2.79 11.62
CA TYR A 22 11.46 1.72 10.67
C TYR A 22 12.51 0.62 10.83
N SER A 23 12.05 -0.59 11.12
CA SER A 23 12.92 -1.77 11.25
C SER A 23 13.36 -2.35 9.90
N ASP A 24 12.64 -2.01 8.82
CA ASP A 24 12.87 -2.48 7.46
C ASP A 24 12.99 -1.29 6.51
N HIS A 25 14.13 -1.15 5.85
CA HIS A 25 14.39 -0.07 4.90
C HIS A 25 13.52 -0.16 3.65
N GLU A 26 13.10 -1.35 3.24
CA GLU A 26 12.29 -1.57 2.04
C GLU A 26 10.95 -0.80 2.05
N ILE A 27 10.45 -0.46 3.23
CA ILE A 27 9.16 0.22 3.36
C ILE A 27 9.14 1.66 2.84
N PHE A 28 10.32 2.29 2.61
CA PHE A 28 10.37 3.64 2.04
C PHE A 28 9.57 3.74 0.73
N LEU A 29 9.69 2.73 -0.14
CA LEU A 29 9.01 2.73 -1.42
C LEU A 29 7.48 2.60 -1.24
N ARG A 30 7.05 1.74 -0.31
CA ARG A 30 5.62 1.62 0.06
C ARG A 30 5.06 2.97 0.51
N GLU A 31 5.77 3.70 1.37
CA GLU A 31 5.31 4.98 1.91
C GLU A 31 5.24 6.05 0.81
N LEU A 32 6.24 6.14 -0.08
CA LEU A 32 6.22 7.07 -1.20
C LEU A 32 5.07 6.79 -2.18
N ILE A 33 4.87 5.53 -2.54
CA ILE A 33 3.76 5.14 -3.44
C ILE A 33 2.41 5.38 -2.75
N SER A 34 2.28 5.11 -1.45
CA SER A 34 1.05 5.39 -0.70
C SER A 34 0.71 6.89 -0.72
N ASN A 35 1.70 7.76 -0.56
CA ASN A 35 1.50 9.20 -0.66
C ASN A 35 1.06 9.64 -2.07
N ALA A 36 1.64 9.05 -3.11
CA ALA A 36 1.25 9.30 -4.50
C ALA A 36 -0.18 8.83 -4.79
N VAL A 37 -0.58 7.67 -4.24
CA VAL A 37 -1.97 7.17 -4.31
C VAL A 37 -2.92 8.13 -3.60
N ASP A 38 -2.60 8.57 -2.39
CA ASP A 38 -3.43 9.52 -1.63
C ASP A 38 -3.59 10.86 -2.36
N ALA A 39 -2.50 11.40 -2.93
CA ALA A 39 -2.55 12.63 -3.73
C ALA A 39 -3.48 12.47 -4.95
N THR A 40 -3.44 11.31 -5.59
CA THR A 40 -4.29 10.98 -6.74
C THR A 40 -5.75 10.76 -6.34
N GLN A 41 -6.01 10.08 -5.24
CA GLN A 41 -7.37 9.88 -4.71
C GLN A 41 -8.00 11.20 -4.26
N LYS A 42 -7.23 12.09 -3.62
CA LYS A 42 -7.67 13.46 -3.29
C LYS A 42 -8.12 14.21 -4.54
N LEU A 43 -7.36 14.12 -5.63
CA LEU A 43 -7.71 14.75 -6.90
C LEU A 43 -9.01 14.18 -7.48
N LYS A 44 -9.18 12.85 -7.49
CA LYS A 44 -10.43 12.20 -7.93
C LYS A 44 -11.63 12.68 -7.10
N THR A 45 -11.45 12.82 -5.80
CA THR A 45 -12.50 13.34 -4.92
C THR A 45 -12.87 14.78 -5.25
N LEU A 46 -11.88 15.68 -5.39
CA LEU A 46 -12.10 17.07 -5.76
C LEU A 46 -12.83 17.21 -7.10
N SER A 47 -12.50 16.35 -8.06
CA SER A 47 -13.20 16.29 -9.35
C SER A 47 -14.64 15.79 -9.20
N SER A 48 -14.87 14.74 -8.41
CA SER A 48 -16.20 14.15 -8.21
C SER A 48 -17.21 15.11 -7.55
N ILE A 49 -16.73 16.02 -6.72
CA ILE A 49 -17.54 17.07 -6.06
C ILE A 49 -17.56 18.39 -6.83
N GLY A 50 -16.87 18.46 -7.98
CA GLY A 50 -16.86 19.64 -8.87
C GLY A 50 -15.95 20.79 -8.41
N GLU A 51 -15.11 20.61 -7.40
CA GLU A 51 -14.11 21.60 -7.00
C GLU A 51 -12.98 21.69 -8.05
N MET A 52 -12.54 20.55 -8.58
CA MET A 52 -11.59 20.50 -9.71
C MET A 52 -12.35 20.31 -11.02
N LYS A 53 -12.14 21.23 -11.97
CA LYS A 53 -12.79 21.23 -13.29
C LYS A 53 -11.81 20.74 -14.36
N GLY A 54 -12.34 20.07 -15.39
CA GLY A 54 -11.57 19.61 -16.54
C GLY A 54 -11.22 18.13 -16.48
N ASP A 55 -10.46 17.69 -17.49
CA ASP A 55 -10.00 16.31 -17.58
C ASP A 55 -8.87 16.04 -16.57
N LEU A 56 -8.96 14.92 -15.89
CA LEU A 56 -7.92 14.46 -14.98
C LEU A 56 -6.68 13.94 -15.74
N GLY A 57 -6.85 13.50 -16.98
CA GLY A 57 -5.81 12.90 -17.78
C GLY A 57 -5.36 11.54 -17.24
N ASP A 58 -4.16 11.14 -17.64
CA ASP A 58 -3.55 9.89 -17.16
C ASP A 58 -3.04 10.06 -15.71
N LEU A 59 -3.61 9.30 -14.80
CA LEU A 59 -3.30 9.32 -13.36
C LEU A 59 -2.34 8.20 -12.94
N THR A 60 -1.74 7.50 -13.89
CA THR A 60 -0.77 6.44 -13.61
C THR A 60 0.43 6.99 -12.85
N ILE A 61 0.73 6.39 -11.70
CA ILE A 61 1.95 6.65 -10.94
C ILE A 61 3.10 5.97 -11.68
N ARG A 62 4.20 6.69 -11.92
CA ARG A 62 5.37 6.16 -12.62
C ARG A 62 6.56 6.08 -11.69
N VAL A 63 7.20 4.92 -11.71
CA VAL A 63 8.43 4.68 -10.98
C VAL A 63 9.53 4.36 -11.99
N SER A 64 10.70 4.93 -11.79
CA SER A 64 11.88 4.62 -12.61
C SER A 64 13.13 4.61 -11.75
N ALA A 65 14.03 3.67 -12.05
CA ALA A 65 15.36 3.59 -11.45
C ALA A 65 16.40 3.92 -12.52
N ASP A 66 17.43 4.66 -12.14
CA ASP A 66 18.58 4.95 -12.99
C ASP A 66 19.86 4.55 -12.25
N LYS A 67 20.46 3.47 -12.73
CA LYS A 67 21.66 2.89 -12.13
C LYS A 67 22.89 3.78 -12.30
N ASP A 68 23.01 4.47 -13.43
CA ASP A 68 24.16 5.30 -13.74
C ASP A 68 24.10 6.62 -12.94
N ALA A 69 22.90 7.20 -12.85
CA ALA A 69 22.65 8.39 -12.02
C ALA A 69 22.49 8.05 -10.52
N LYS A 70 22.39 6.76 -10.16
CA LYS A 70 22.11 6.29 -8.79
C LYS A 70 20.84 6.92 -8.21
N THR A 71 19.77 6.99 -9.01
CA THR A 71 18.51 7.61 -8.60
C THR A 71 17.33 6.67 -8.70
N LEU A 72 16.37 6.87 -7.81
CA LEU A 72 15.02 6.31 -7.89
C LEU A 72 14.01 7.45 -7.93
N THR A 73 13.14 7.44 -8.92
CA THR A 73 12.15 8.51 -9.13
C THR A 73 10.74 7.97 -9.03
N VAL A 74 9.88 8.69 -8.31
CA VAL A 74 8.42 8.43 -8.23
C VAL A 74 7.69 9.67 -8.69
N THR A 75 6.80 9.53 -9.66
CA THR A 75 5.99 10.62 -10.22
C THR A 75 4.51 10.28 -10.15
N ASP A 76 3.71 11.17 -9.57
CA ASP A 76 2.25 11.15 -9.61
C ASP A 76 1.69 12.38 -10.35
N ARG A 77 0.43 12.29 -10.72
CA ARG A 77 -0.37 13.40 -11.28
C ARG A 77 -1.56 13.74 -10.40
N GLY A 78 -1.37 13.62 -9.09
CA GLY A 78 -2.34 13.94 -8.07
C GLY A 78 -2.54 15.45 -7.87
N VAL A 79 -2.93 15.83 -6.67
CA VAL A 79 -3.22 17.25 -6.33
C VAL A 79 -1.99 18.16 -6.40
N GLY A 80 -0.77 17.63 -6.29
CA GLY A 80 0.43 18.44 -6.16
C GLY A 80 0.40 19.37 -4.93
N MET A 81 1.37 20.26 -4.82
CA MET A 81 1.49 21.19 -3.69
C MET A 81 1.89 22.60 -4.16
N THR A 82 1.38 23.62 -3.45
CA THR A 82 1.92 25.00 -3.51
C THR A 82 3.13 25.14 -2.58
N ALA A 83 3.85 26.25 -2.64
CA ALA A 83 4.98 26.52 -1.73
C ALA A 83 4.56 26.48 -0.26
N GLU A 84 3.39 27.05 0.08
CA GLU A 84 2.83 27.04 1.43
C GLU A 84 2.45 25.62 1.88
N GLU A 85 1.97 24.79 0.95
CA GLU A 85 1.63 23.39 1.23
C GLU A 85 2.90 22.55 1.41
N VAL A 86 3.97 22.81 0.68
CA VAL A 86 5.29 22.18 0.90
C VAL A 86 5.82 22.57 2.28
N ASP A 87 5.78 23.86 2.64
CA ASP A 87 6.21 24.33 3.96
C ASP A 87 5.40 23.69 5.09
N LYS A 88 4.10 23.49 4.88
CA LYS A 88 3.19 22.91 5.87
C LYS A 88 3.31 21.39 6.00
N TYR A 89 3.41 20.65 4.89
CA TYR A 89 3.31 19.18 4.88
C TYR A 89 4.66 18.47 4.73
N ILE A 90 5.67 19.15 4.23
CA ILE A 90 7.02 18.59 4.07
C ILE A 90 7.98 19.13 5.13
N ASN A 91 7.94 20.42 5.44
CA ASN A 91 8.88 21.02 6.39
C ASN A 91 8.46 20.87 7.87
N GLN A 92 7.21 20.39 8.14
CA GLN A 92 6.72 20.12 9.48
C GLN A 92 6.61 18.60 9.71
N ILE A 93 7.57 18.06 10.45
CA ILE A 93 7.62 16.62 10.76
C ILE A 93 6.40 16.22 11.62
N ALA A 94 5.81 15.06 11.32
CA ALA A 94 4.61 14.53 11.96
C ALA A 94 3.35 15.39 11.77
N PHE A 95 3.31 16.23 10.74
CA PHE A 95 2.11 16.94 10.32
C PHE A 95 1.54 16.28 9.06
N SER A 96 0.28 15.85 9.11
CA SER A 96 -0.41 15.22 7.99
C SER A 96 -1.60 16.03 7.53
N GLY A 97 -1.65 16.36 6.24
CA GLY A 97 -2.85 16.94 5.61
C GLY A 97 -3.99 15.94 5.41
N ALA A 98 -3.83 14.69 5.82
CA ALA A 98 -4.84 13.65 5.73
C ALA A 98 -6.03 13.93 6.65
N GLU A 99 -5.77 14.31 7.90
CA GLU A 99 -6.83 14.61 8.87
C GLU A 99 -7.69 15.79 8.43
N GLU A 100 -7.08 16.91 7.99
CA GLU A 100 -7.80 18.06 7.47
C GLU A 100 -8.66 17.71 6.24
N PHE A 101 -8.15 16.84 5.38
CA PHE A 101 -8.88 16.38 4.21
C PHE A 101 -10.06 15.48 4.59
N MET A 102 -9.88 14.54 5.52
CA MET A 102 -10.94 13.65 6.01
C MET A 102 -12.03 14.40 6.77
N GLU A 103 -11.67 15.43 7.55
CA GLU A 103 -12.64 16.30 8.23
C GLU A 103 -13.51 17.07 7.22
N LYS A 104 -12.88 17.59 6.16
CA LYS A 104 -13.58 18.36 5.11
C LYS A 104 -14.40 17.46 4.19
N TYR A 105 -13.89 16.28 3.83
CA TYR A 105 -14.48 15.36 2.85
C TYR A 105 -14.72 13.99 3.48
N LYS A 106 -15.79 13.89 4.28
CA LYS A 106 -16.15 12.67 5.03
C LYS A 106 -16.21 11.42 4.14
N ASN A 107 -15.74 10.29 4.66
CA ASN A 107 -15.77 8.95 4.02
C ASN A 107 -14.75 8.71 2.90
N GLN A 108 -13.58 9.33 2.94
CA GLN A 108 -12.50 9.01 2.01
C GLN A 108 -11.48 8.09 2.69
N ALA A 109 -11.12 6.99 2.00
CA ALA A 109 -10.04 6.12 2.42
C ALA A 109 -8.70 6.81 2.09
N ILE A 110 -8.03 7.36 3.09
CA ILE A 110 -6.66 7.89 3.00
C ILE A 110 -5.73 6.91 3.68
N ILE A 111 -4.58 6.66 3.06
CA ILE A 111 -3.59 5.68 3.49
C ILE A 111 -2.66 6.30 4.54
N GLY A 112 -2.18 7.52 4.31
CA GLY A 112 -1.18 8.20 5.14
C GLY A 112 -1.79 8.99 6.29
N HIS A 113 -1.50 8.62 7.55
CA HIS A 113 -2.04 9.28 8.74
C HIS A 113 -1.00 10.01 9.60
N PHE A 114 0.28 9.62 9.54
CA PHE A 114 1.27 10.03 10.55
C PHE A 114 2.17 11.20 10.14
N GLY A 115 2.15 11.62 8.86
CA GLY A 115 3.04 12.68 8.38
C GLY A 115 4.56 12.35 8.47
N LEU A 116 4.90 11.05 8.53
CA LEU A 116 6.26 10.57 8.71
C LEU A 116 6.75 9.74 7.52
N GLY A 117 5.84 9.22 6.69
CA GLY A 117 6.16 8.31 5.59
C GLY A 117 7.16 8.87 4.59
N PHE A 118 7.05 10.16 4.24
CA PHE A 118 7.98 10.82 3.34
C PHE A 118 9.44 10.77 3.84
N TYR A 119 9.63 10.94 5.14
CA TYR A 119 10.98 10.98 5.73
C TYR A 119 11.69 9.63 5.71
N SER A 120 10.98 8.52 5.46
CA SER A 120 11.60 7.20 5.24
C SER A 120 12.54 7.20 4.02
N SER A 121 12.37 8.14 3.09
CA SER A 121 13.26 8.35 1.94
C SER A 121 14.71 8.56 2.34
N PHE A 122 14.96 9.22 3.47
CA PHE A 122 16.32 9.46 3.99
C PHE A 122 16.98 8.23 4.61
N MET A 123 16.29 7.10 4.66
CA MET A 123 16.92 5.82 5.05
C MET A 123 17.77 5.25 3.91
N VAL A 124 17.46 5.63 2.67
CA VAL A 124 18.09 5.08 1.46
C VAL A 124 18.71 6.15 0.57
N ALA A 125 18.50 7.43 0.86
CA ALA A 125 18.98 8.54 0.04
C ALA A 125 19.81 9.54 0.85
N ASP A 126 20.89 10.02 0.24
CA ASP A 126 21.71 11.12 0.76
C ASP A 126 21.11 12.48 0.41
N LYS A 127 20.33 12.55 -0.67
CA LYS A 127 19.59 13.75 -1.08
C LYS A 127 18.23 13.36 -1.61
N VAL A 128 17.21 14.13 -1.26
CA VAL A 128 15.84 14.00 -1.79
C VAL A 128 15.45 15.31 -2.45
N GLU A 129 14.92 15.23 -3.68
CA GLU A 129 14.36 16.37 -4.39
C GLU A 129 12.85 16.16 -4.62
N ILE A 130 12.09 17.23 -4.49
CA ILE A 130 10.67 17.29 -4.82
C ILE A 130 10.47 18.36 -5.89
N ILE A 131 9.79 17.99 -6.98
CA ILE A 131 9.30 18.93 -7.99
C ILE A 131 7.79 18.76 -8.00
N THR A 132 7.04 19.82 -7.67
CA THR A 132 5.60 19.69 -7.50
C THR A 132 4.87 20.91 -8.05
N LYS A 133 3.66 20.68 -8.56
CA LYS A 133 2.76 21.75 -9.01
C LYS A 133 1.33 21.43 -8.59
N SER A 134 0.74 22.34 -7.85
CA SER A 134 -0.63 22.20 -7.35
C SER A 134 -1.66 22.20 -8.50
N TRP A 135 -2.78 21.51 -8.28
CA TRP A 135 -3.97 21.55 -9.17
C TRP A 135 -4.67 22.93 -9.20
N LYS A 136 -4.35 23.79 -8.25
CA LYS A 136 -4.95 25.12 -8.13
C LYS A 136 -4.55 25.98 -9.33
N GLU A 137 -5.52 26.73 -9.85
CA GLU A 137 -5.29 27.62 -10.99
C GLU A 137 -4.21 28.67 -10.66
N GLY A 138 -3.28 28.89 -11.60
CA GLY A 138 -2.18 29.83 -11.44
C GLY A 138 -1.04 29.37 -10.52
N ALA A 139 -1.08 28.12 -10.01
CA ALA A 139 0.00 27.59 -9.19
C ALA A 139 1.31 27.50 -9.97
N LYS A 140 2.41 27.95 -9.35
CA LYS A 140 3.76 27.80 -9.86
C LYS A 140 4.33 26.41 -9.53
N THR A 141 5.36 26.02 -10.25
CA THR A 141 6.15 24.83 -9.91
C THR A 141 7.03 25.15 -8.71
N VAL A 142 7.06 24.27 -7.75
CA VAL A 142 7.92 24.35 -6.55
C VAL A 142 8.99 23.28 -6.64
N ARG A 143 10.25 23.68 -6.48
CA ARG A 143 11.40 22.80 -6.27
C ARG A 143 11.81 22.85 -4.83
N TRP A 144 12.02 21.70 -4.23
CA TRP A 144 12.48 21.52 -2.88
C TRP A 144 13.57 20.46 -2.84
N SER A 145 14.61 20.66 -2.04
CA SER A 145 15.63 19.64 -1.83
C SER A 145 16.19 19.66 -0.40
N CYS A 146 16.59 18.47 0.07
CA CYS A 146 17.19 18.29 1.39
C CYS A 146 18.19 17.12 1.36
N THR A 147 19.29 17.27 2.11
CA THR A 147 20.34 16.26 2.24
C THR A 147 20.26 15.46 3.54
N GLY A 148 19.05 15.35 4.13
CA GLY A 148 18.84 14.63 5.39
C GLY A 148 19.39 15.38 6.61
N THR A 149 19.57 16.68 6.49
CA THR A 149 19.84 17.64 7.57
C THR A 149 18.57 18.43 7.88
N PRO A 150 18.52 19.22 8.97
CA PRO A 150 17.40 20.13 9.22
C PRO A 150 17.23 21.25 8.18
N GLU A 151 18.22 21.45 7.34
CA GLU A 151 18.24 22.49 6.32
C GLU A 151 17.68 21.96 5.00
N PHE A 152 16.88 22.78 4.34
CA PHE A 152 16.32 22.50 3.02
C PHE A 152 16.48 23.73 2.11
N GLU A 153 16.42 23.51 0.81
CA GLU A 153 16.34 24.54 -0.20
C GLU A 153 14.95 24.46 -0.86
N MET A 154 14.29 25.59 -1.06
CA MET A 154 13.00 25.66 -1.73
C MET A 154 12.90 26.92 -2.59
N GLU A 155 12.40 26.77 -3.81
CA GLU A 155 12.13 27.89 -4.72
C GLU A 155 10.87 27.66 -5.55
N GLU A 156 10.17 28.74 -5.85
CA GLU A 156 9.14 28.75 -6.90
C GLU A 156 9.78 29.08 -8.25
N THR A 157 9.40 28.33 -9.27
CA THR A 157 9.92 28.50 -10.64
C THR A 157 8.80 28.51 -11.65
N ASP A 158 9.04 29.19 -12.79
CA ASP A 158 8.14 29.16 -13.95
C ASP A 158 8.45 27.98 -14.90
N GLU A 159 9.30 27.04 -14.48
CA GLU A 159 9.59 25.84 -15.23
C GLU A 159 8.31 25.02 -15.48
N ALA A 160 8.17 24.53 -16.70
CA ALA A 160 7.00 23.72 -17.07
C ALA A 160 7.04 22.38 -16.31
N HIS A 161 6.06 22.17 -15.46
CA HIS A 161 5.80 20.90 -14.81
C HIS A 161 4.29 20.62 -14.87
N ASP A 162 3.93 19.36 -15.11
CA ASP A 162 2.53 18.96 -15.04
C ASP A 162 2.04 18.99 -13.58
N ARG A 163 0.71 19.07 -13.38
CA ARG A 163 0.11 18.88 -12.07
C ARG A 163 0.58 17.57 -11.44
N GLY A 164 0.88 17.58 -10.14
CA GLY A 164 1.31 16.43 -9.37
C GLY A 164 2.66 16.63 -8.74
N THR A 165 3.32 15.53 -8.37
CA THR A 165 4.59 15.54 -7.66
C THR A 165 5.57 14.53 -8.25
N THR A 166 6.79 14.95 -8.45
CA THR A 166 7.94 14.09 -8.76
C THR A 166 8.90 14.12 -7.58
N ILE A 167 9.23 12.95 -7.03
CA ILE A 167 10.23 12.77 -5.97
C ILE A 167 11.41 12.03 -6.57
N VAL A 168 12.61 12.61 -6.44
CA VAL A 168 13.87 12.01 -6.87
C VAL A 168 14.72 11.71 -5.64
N LEU A 169 15.07 10.44 -5.46
CA LEU A 169 15.96 9.95 -4.43
C LEU A 169 17.35 9.77 -5.03
N HIS A 170 18.34 10.49 -4.54
CA HIS A 170 19.75 10.23 -4.80
C HIS A 170 20.22 9.20 -3.78
N LEU A 171 20.36 7.96 -4.23
CA LEU A 171 20.62 6.82 -3.36
C LEU A 171 22.01 6.89 -2.72
N SER A 172 22.08 6.56 -1.44
CA SER A 172 23.34 6.42 -0.72
C SER A 172 24.13 5.18 -1.19
N GLU A 173 25.43 5.15 -0.94
CA GLU A 173 26.29 4.03 -1.41
C GLU A 173 25.89 2.67 -0.83
N ASP A 174 25.31 2.63 0.37
CA ASP A 174 24.81 1.42 1.01
C ASP A 174 23.39 1.01 0.57
N ALA A 175 22.73 1.82 -0.27
CA ALA A 175 21.37 1.61 -0.77
C ALA A 175 21.31 1.46 -2.31
N LEU A 176 22.42 1.25 -2.99
CA LEU A 176 22.48 1.14 -4.44
C LEU A 176 21.70 -0.06 -5.01
N GLU A 177 21.36 -1.04 -4.18
CA GLU A 177 20.47 -2.13 -4.60
C GLU A 177 19.10 -1.62 -5.09
N TYR A 178 18.63 -0.46 -4.61
CA TYR A 178 17.38 0.17 -5.04
C TYR A 178 17.49 0.94 -6.38
N ALA A 179 18.66 0.96 -7.00
CA ALA A 179 18.82 1.38 -8.40
C ALA A 179 18.67 0.20 -9.39
N GLU A 180 18.56 -1.04 -8.89
CA GLU A 180 18.39 -2.22 -9.72
C GLU A 180 16.91 -2.48 -10.02
N ASP A 181 16.54 -2.58 -11.30
CA ASP A 181 15.15 -2.78 -11.74
C ASP A 181 14.48 -3.97 -11.06
N SER A 182 15.18 -5.10 -10.96
CA SER A 182 14.63 -6.31 -10.34
C SER A 182 14.29 -6.15 -8.87
N LYS A 183 15.09 -5.38 -8.13
CA LYS A 183 14.84 -5.08 -6.72
C LYS A 183 13.61 -4.18 -6.56
N VAL A 184 13.55 -3.09 -7.35
CA VAL A 184 12.43 -2.14 -7.32
C VAL A 184 11.13 -2.84 -7.73
N GLU A 185 11.13 -3.59 -8.83
CA GLU A 185 9.95 -4.34 -9.27
C GLU A 185 9.48 -5.34 -8.21
N GLY A 186 10.40 -6.06 -7.57
CA GLY A 186 10.09 -6.98 -6.47
C GLY A 186 9.39 -6.28 -5.31
N LEU A 187 9.88 -5.10 -4.89
CA LEU A 187 9.28 -4.30 -3.84
C LEU A 187 7.90 -3.75 -4.21
N LEU A 188 7.75 -3.23 -5.43
CA LEU A 188 6.46 -2.74 -5.92
C LEU A 188 5.43 -3.87 -5.94
N ARG A 189 5.79 -5.06 -6.42
CA ARG A 189 4.90 -6.23 -6.41
C ARG A 189 4.59 -6.73 -5.01
N LYS A 190 5.53 -6.63 -4.06
CA LYS A 190 5.33 -7.02 -2.64
C LYS A 190 4.37 -6.08 -1.94
N TYR A 191 4.61 -4.77 -2.01
CA TYR A 191 3.92 -3.79 -1.17
C TYR A 191 2.75 -3.08 -1.85
N CYS A 192 2.76 -2.99 -3.19
CA CYS A 192 1.85 -2.11 -3.93
C CYS A 192 0.91 -2.87 -4.87
N ARG A 193 0.91 -4.21 -4.81
CA ARG A 193 0.23 -5.10 -5.75
C ARG A 193 -1.25 -4.78 -5.98
N PHE A 194 -1.95 -4.28 -4.97
CA PHE A 194 -3.40 -4.09 -5.00
C PHE A 194 -3.83 -2.65 -4.75
N LEU A 195 -2.91 -1.69 -4.86
CA LEU A 195 -3.25 -0.29 -4.71
C LEU A 195 -4.21 0.19 -5.81
N PRO A 196 -5.15 1.13 -5.50
CA PRO A 196 -6.27 1.49 -6.37
C PRO A 196 -5.92 2.47 -7.50
N ILE A 197 -4.66 2.78 -7.69
CA ILE A 197 -4.15 3.63 -8.78
C ILE A 197 -3.14 2.82 -9.60
N PRO A 198 -3.17 2.84 -10.94
CA PRO A 198 -2.18 2.16 -11.75
C PRO A 198 -0.76 2.61 -11.42
N ILE A 199 0.15 1.66 -11.26
CA ILE A 199 1.57 1.92 -11.00
C ILE A 199 2.37 1.30 -12.14
N ALA A 200 3.06 2.12 -12.89
CA ALA A 200 3.89 1.71 -14.01
C ALA A 200 5.37 1.68 -13.60
N PHE A 201 6.03 0.57 -13.93
CA PHE A 201 7.47 0.43 -13.81
C PHE A 201 8.04 -0.16 -15.10
N GLY A 202 8.78 0.67 -15.83
CA GLY A 202 9.30 0.32 -17.14
C GLY A 202 8.22 0.19 -18.23
N LYS A 203 8.57 -0.49 -19.32
CA LYS A 203 7.70 -0.73 -20.47
C LYS A 203 7.42 -2.22 -20.65
N VAL A 204 6.28 -2.51 -21.27
CA VAL A 204 5.98 -3.89 -21.71
C VAL A 204 7.01 -4.32 -22.75
N LYS A 205 7.62 -5.47 -22.54
CA LYS A 205 8.61 -6.03 -23.47
C LYS A 205 7.98 -7.08 -24.38
N GLU A 206 8.20 -6.97 -25.68
CA GLU A 206 7.79 -7.96 -26.67
C GLU A 206 9.01 -8.67 -27.25
N TRP A 207 8.86 -9.97 -27.51
CA TRP A 207 9.90 -10.76 -28.17
C TRP A 207 9.88 -10.48 -29.69
N LYS A 208 10.93 -9.85 -30.22
CA LYS A 208 11.10 -9.56 -31.66
C LYS A 208 12.53 -9.90 -32.07
N ASP A 209 12.68 -10.63 -33.17
CA ASP A 209 13.97 -10.93 -33.81
C ASP A 209 15.03 -11.50 -32.84
N GLY A 210 14.63 -12.42 -31.95
CA GLY A 210 15.55 -13.09 -31.03
C GLY A 210 15.96 -12.30 -29.80
N LYS A 211 15.29 -11.16 -29.51
CA LYS A 211 15.50 -10.32 -28.32
C LYS A 211 14.21 -9.70 -27.80
N TYR A 212 14.22 -9.36 -26.52
CA TYR A 212 13.15 -8.53 -25.95
C TYR A 212 13.36 -7.06 -26.32
N VAL A 213 12.29 -6.40 -26.78
CA VAL A 213 12.28 -4.98 -27.17
C VAL A 213 11.17 -4.29 -26.38
N ASP A 214 11.48 -3.13 -25.82
CA ASP A 214 10.49 -2.31 -25.14
C ASP A 214 9.45 -1.80 -26.14
N THR A 215 8.18 -1.85 -25.73
CA THR A 215 7.06 -1.25 -26.46
C THR A 215 6.77 0.16 -25.95
N ASP A 216 5.83 0.87 -26.60
CA ASP A 216 5.36 2.17 -26.12
C ASP A 216 4.44 2.06 -24.89
N LYS A 217 4.00 0.84 -24.52
CA LYS A 217 3.05 0.62 -23.44
C LYS A 217 3.74 0.57 -22.08
N ASP A 218 3.20 1.29 -21.12
CA ASP A 218 3.63 1.23 -19.72
C ASP A 218 3.38 -0.19 -19.16
N ASN A 219 4.36 -0.72 -18.42
CA ASN A 219 4.21 -1.98 -17.69
C ASN A 219 3.55 -1.69 -16.33
N VAL A 220 2.22 -1.82 -16.26
CA VAL A 220 1.45 -1.66 -15.02
C VAL A 220 1.62 -2.92 -14.17
N ILE A 221 2.14 -2.76 -12.95
CA ILE A 221 2.58 -3.87 -12.09
C ILE A 221 1.53 -4.29 -11.04
N ASN A 222 0.47 -3.51 -10.84
CA ASN A 222 -0.55 -3.75 -9.82
C ASN A 222 -1.93 -4.01 -10.40
N ASN A 223 -2.76 -4.68 -9.59
CA ASN A 223 -4.18 -4.89 -9.87
C ASN A 223 -5.00 -3.85 -9.09
N VAL A 224 -5.62 -2.91 -9.81
CA VAL A 224 -6.35 -1.76 -9.22
C VAL A 224 -7.76 -2.09 -8.72
N ASP A 225 -8.28 -3.27 -9.06
CA ASP A 225 -9.62 -3.73 -8.71
C ASP A 225 -9.55 -5.16 -8.15
N PRO A 226 -8.94 -5.35 -6.97
CA PRO A 226 -8.75 -6.66 -6.39
C PRO A 226 -10.10 -7.30 -6.01
N LEU A 227 -10.18 -8.63 -6.17
CA LEU A 227 -11.43 -9.37 -6.08
C LEU A 227 -12.18 -9.15 -4.77
N TRP A 228 -11.48 -9.00 -3.64
CA TRP A 228 -12.12 -8.84 -2.34
C TRP A 228 -12.83 -7.50 -2.12
N THR A 229 -12.63 -6.51 -3.00
CA THR A 229 -13.32 -5.22 -2.94
C THR A 229 -14.67 -5.25 -3.63
N ARG A 230 -14.94 -6.30 -4.42
CA ARG A 230 -16.20 -6.49 -5.14
C ARG A 230 -17.27 -7.14 -4.25
N LYS A 231 -18.53 -6.99 -4.64
CA LYS A 231 -19.64 -7.66 -3.93
C LYS A 231 -19.58 -9.15 -4.19
N PRO A 232 -19.75 -10.01 -3.16
CA PRO A 232 -19.74 -11.47 -3.35
C PRO A 232 -20.71 -11.98 -4.40
N ALA A 233 -21.87 -11.33 -4.55
CA ALA A 233 -22.90 -11.70 -5.54
C ALA A 233 -22.47 -11.48 -7.00
N ASP A 234 -21.45 -10.66 -7.24
CA ASP A 234 -20.94 -10.32 -8.57
C ASP A 234 -19.73 -11.18 -8.97
N ILE A 235 -19.33 -12.16 -8.15
CA ILE A 235 -18.13 -12.96 -8.32
C ILE A 235 -18.51 -14.43 -8.57
N THR A 236 -17.90 -15.05 -9.58
CA THR A 236 -18.06 -16.47 -9.88
C THR A 236 -17.07 -17.35 -9.12
N GLU A 237 -17.34 -18.65 -9.01
CA GLU A 237 -16.42 -19.62 -8.40
C GLU A 237 -15.09 -19.69 -9.15
N GLU A 238 -15.10 -19.55 -10.48
CA GLU A 238 -13.89 -19.51 -11.31
C GLU A 238 -13.02 -18.31 -10.94
N GLN A 239 -13.61 -17.13 -10.74
CA GLN A 239 -12.89 -15.93 -10.35
C GLN A 239 -12.24 -16.07 -8.95
N TYR A 240 -12.92 -16.76 -8.01
CA TYR A 240 -12.30 -17.08 -6.71
C TYR A 240 -11.09 -17.99 -6.87
N LYS A 241 -11.13 -18.98 -7.75
CA LYS A 241 -10.01 -19.89 -8.03
C LYS A 241 -8.86 -19.17 -8.73
N GLU A 242 -9.17 -18.37 -9.75
CA GLU A 242 -8.17 -17.54 -10.46
C GLU A 242 -7.46 -16.60 -9.50
N PHE A 243 -8.20 -15.96 -8.61
CA PHE A 243 -7.60 -15.08 -7.58
C PHE A 243 -6.74 -15.86 -6.59
N TYR A 244 -7.14 -17.07 -6.22
CA TYR A 244 -6.29 -17.94 -5.39
C TYR A 244 -4.96 -18.26 -6.07
N HIS A 245 -4.98 -18.61 -7.35
CA HIS A 245 -3.75 -18.85 -8.12
C HIS A 245 -2.95 -17.57 -8.40
N GLU A 246 -3.60 -16.42 -8.47
CA GLU A 246 -2.90 -15.14 -8.50
C GLU A 246 -2.08 -14.94 -7.22
N LEU A 247 -2.64 -15.27 -6.05
CA LEU A 247 -1.95 -15.16 -4.76
C LEU A 247 -0.89 -16.26 -4.56
N TYR A 248 -1.22 -17.48 -4.97
CA TYR A 248 -0.45 -18.72 -4.71
C TYR A 248 -0.26 -19.53 -5.99
N PRO A 249 0.60 -19.10 -6.94
CA PRO A 249 0.69 -19.72 -8.26
C PRO A 249 1.10 -21.20 -8.28
N MET A 250 1.77 -21.67 -7.21
CA MET A 250 2.28 -23.04 -7.11
C MET A 250 1.40 -23.94 -6.21
N SER A 251 0.25 -23.45 -5.76
CA SER A 251 -0.66 -24.21 -4.92
C SER A 251 -1.72 -24.91 -5.76
N ASP A 252 -2.22 -26.06 -5.27
CA ASP A 252 -3.41 -26.72 -5.87
C ASP A 252 -4.65 -25.87 -5.67
N GLU A 253 -5.76 -26.23 -6.36
CA GLU A 253 -7.04 -25.58 -6.16
C GLU A 253 -7.49 -25.63 -4.70
N PRO A 254 -8.05 -24.54 -4.16
CA PRO A 254 -8.57 -24.50 -2.81
C PRO A 254 -9.83 -25.37 -2.70
N LEU A 255 -10.08 -25.89 -1.51
CA LEU A 255 -11.29 -26.70 -1.25
C LEU A 255 -12.57 -25.86 -1.36
N PHE A 256 -12.53 -24.65 -0.84
CA PHE A 256 -13.58 -23.62 -0.94
C PHE A 256 -13.07 -22.25 -0.46
N SER A 257 -13.85 -21.21 -0.75
CA SER A 257 -13.57 -19.82 -0.36
C SER A 257 -14.61 -19.28 0.61
N ILE A 258 -14.20 -18.28 1.39
CA ILE A 258 -15.04 -17.51 2.30
C ILE A 258 -14.80 -16.04 2.01
N HIS A 259 -15.80 -15.34 1.50
CA HIS A 259 -15.74 -13.90 1.28
C HIS A 259 -16.14 -13.15 2.54
N LEU A 260 -15.27 -12.29 3.02
CA LEU A 260 -15.51 -11.40 4.16
C LEU A 260 -15.95 -10.05 3.60
N ASN A 261 -17.09 -9.55 4.06
CA ASN A 261 -17.58 -8.23 3.68
C ASN A 261 -18.52 -7.72 4.79
N ILE A 262 -18.03 -6.76 5.58
CA ILE A 262 -18.78 -6.12 6.67
C ILE A 262 -18.35 -4.67 6.81
N ASP A 263 -19.32 -3.76 6.99
CA ASP A 263 -19.11 -2.33 7.15
C ASP A 263 -19.43 -1.83 8.57
N TYR A 264 -20.09 -2.64 9.38
CA TYR A 264 -20.46 -2.29 10.75
C TYR A 264 -20.45 -3.55 11.65
N PRO A 265 -19.89 -3.50 12.86
CA PRO A 265 -19.35 -2.35 13.61
C PRO A 265 -17.88 -1.98 13.28
N PHE A 266 -17.29 -2.58 12.28
CA PHE A 266 -15.96 -2.30 11.75
C PHE A 266 -15.95 -2.62 10.25
N HIS A 267 -15.02 -2.05 9.51
CA HIS A 267 -14.82 -2.34 8.10
C HIS A 267 -13.86 -3.52 7.97
N LEU A 268 -14.31 -4.57 7.30
CA LEU A 268 -13.49 -5.73 7.00
C LEU A 268 -13.93 -6.32 5.67
N THR A 269 -13.01 -6.39 4.75
CA THR A 269 -13.16 -7.13 3.49
C THR A 269 -12.06 -8.18 3.38
N GLY A 270 -12.24 -9.15 2.51
CA GLY A 270 -11.22 -10.16 2.31
C GLY A 270 -11.77 -11.43 1.71
N ILE A 271 -10.87 -12.32 1.33
CA ILE A 271 -11.21 -13.66 0.89
C ILE A 271 -10.26 -14.63 1.57
N LEU A 272 -10.83 -15.57 2.32
CA LEU A 272 -10.11 -16.67 2.93
C LEU A 272 -10.37 -17.96 2.15
N TYR A 273 -9.37 -18.81 2.06
CA TYR A 273 -9.42 -20.08 1.37
C TYR A 273 -9.01 -21.21 2.29
N PHE A 274 -9.69 -22.34 2.17
CA PHE A 274 -9.20 -23.60 2.71
C PHE A 274 -8.29 -24.25 1.66
N PRO A 275 -6.98 -24.34 1.92
CA PRO A 275 -6.05 -24.97 0.99
C PRO A 275 -6.24 -26.48 1.00
N LYS A 276 -5.87 -27.15 -0.09
CA LYS A 276 -5.68 -28.59 -0.11
C LYS A 276 -4.30 -28.93 0.43
N ILE A 277 -4.24 -29.78 1.46
CA ILE A 277 -2.99 -30.13 2.16
C ILE A 277 -2.59 -31.55 1.74
N HIS A 278 -1.46 -31.69 1.02
CA HIS A 278 -0.99 -32.99 0.52
C HIS A 278 -0.09 -33.77 1.48
N ASN A 279 0.59 -33.12 2.43
CA ASN A 279 1.49 -33.77 3.36
C ASN A 279 1.56 -33.03 4.70
N ASN A 280 1.53 -33.77 5.80
CA ASN A 280 1.66 -33.25 7.16
C ASN A 280 3.01 -32.56 7.46
N PHE A 281 3.99 -32.54 6.54
CA PHE A 281 5.33 -32.01 6.74
C PHE A 281 5.53 -30.57 6.26
N GLU A 282 4.63 -30.02 5.42
CA GLU A 282 4.73 -28.65 4.94
C GLU A 282 3.48 -27.83 5.32
N ILE A 283 3.13 -27.83 6.57
CA ILE A 283 2.14 -26.88 7.07
C ILE A 283 2.81 -25.51 7.06
N GLN A 284 2.75 -24.84 5.93
CA GLN A 284 3.16 -23.43 5.83
C GLN A 284 2.13 -22.59 6.56
N LYS A 285 2.42 -22.26 7.80
CA LYS A 285 1.68 -21.27 8.58
C LYS A 285 1.92 -19.88 7.94
N ASN A 286 0.96 -18.97 8.16
CA ASN A 286 1.08 -17.54 7.79
C ASN A 286 1.04 -17.25 6.27
N LYS A 287 0.02 -17.77 5.59
CA LYS A 287 -0.27 -17.40 4.20
C LYS A 287 -1.45 -16.42 4.07
N ILE A 288 -1.94 -15.87 5.17
CA ILE A 288 -2.94 -14.80 5.13
C ILE A 288 -2.18 -13.47 5.06
N GLN A 289 -2.46 -12.70 4.04
CA GLN A 289 -1.89 -11.37 3.85
C GLN A 289 -2.84 -10.32 4.41
N LEU A 290 -2.33 -9.46 5.29
CA LEU A 290 -3.07 -8.34 5.84
C LEU A 290 -2.82 -7.08 5.03
N TYR A 291 -3.92 -6.42 4.68
CA TYR A 291 -3.95 -5.12 4.03
C TYR A 291 -4.69 -4.10 4.91
N SER A 292 -4.40 -2.84 4.69
CA SER A 292 -5.17 -1.70 5.22
C SER A 292 -5.36 -0.70 4.10
N ASN A 293 -6.62 -0.51 3.65
CA ASN A 293 -6.94 0.26 2.46
C ASN A 293 -6.12 -0.18 1.23
N GLN A 294 -6.07 -1.50 0.98
CA GLN A 294 -5.34 -2.14 -0.12
C GLN A 294 -3.81 -1.99 -0.07
N VAL A 295 -3.26 -1.41 1.00
CA VAL A 295 -1.81 -1.36 1.26
C VAL A 295 -1.39 -2.59 2.04
N TYR A 296 -0.40 -3.31 1.54
CA TYR A 296 0.17 -4.47 2.25
C TYR A 296 0.78 -4.05 3.59
N VAL A 297 0.41 -4.75 4.64
CA VAL A 297 0.89 -4.54 6.00
C VAL A 297 1.87 -5.65 6.41
N THR A 298 1.39 -6.89 6.48
CA THR A 298 2.14 -8.05 6.95
C THR A 298 1.45 -9.36 6.56
N ASP A 299 2.18 -10.46 6.60
CA ASP A 299 1.66 -11.82 6.56
C ASP A 299 1.63 -12.50 7.95
N GLN A 300 2.09 -11.79 8.97
CA GLN A 300 2.03 -12.23 10.37
C GLN A 300 0.73 -11.73 11.01
N VAL A 301 -0.32 -12.54 10.92
CA VAL A 301 -1.68 -12.18 11.37
C VAL A 301 -2.02 -12.75 12.76
N GLU A 302 -0.99 -12.99 13.60
CA GLU A 302 -1.18 -13.44 14.97
C GLU A 302 -2.08 -12.49 15.77
N GLY A 303 -3.06 -13.06 16.48
CA GLY A 303 -4.06 -12.29 17.23
C GLY A 303 -5.27 -11.81 16.43
N ILE A 304 -5.18 -11.71 15.07
CA ILE A 304 -6.33 -11.44 14.21
C ILE A 304 -7.02 -12.75 13.82
N VAL A 305 -6.23 -13.73 13.39
CA VAL A 305 -6.73 -15.06 13.05
C VAL A 305 -6.36 -16.01 14.18
N PRO A 306 -7.34 -16.73 14.78
CA PRO A 306 -7.05 -17.72 15.80
C PRO A 306 -6.05 -18.78 15.32
N GLU A 307 -5.24 -19.32 16.22
CA GLU A 307 -4.18 -20.28 15.89
C GLU A 307 -4.70 -21.51 15.12
N TYR A 308 -5.89 -21.99 15.45
CA TYR A 308 -6.52 -23.15 14.77
C TYR A 308 -7.03 -22.83 13.37
N LEU A 309 -7.03 -21.53 12.95
CA LEU A 309 -7.36 -21.08 11.59
C LEU A 309 -6.13 -20.60 10.81
N THR A 310 -4.93 -20.71 11.35
CA THR A 310 -3.69 -20.24 10.70
C THR A 310 -3.31 -21.03 9.43
N LEU A 311 -3.97 -22.14 9.18
CA LEU A 311 -3.83 -22.91 7.94
C LEU A 311 -4.60 -22.31 6.75
N LEU A 312 -5.51 -21.37 7.00
CA LEU A 312 -6.20 -20.66 5.93
C LEU A 312 -5.21 -19.82 5.14
N HIS A 313 -5.47 -19.72 3.85
CA HIS A 313 -4.79 -18.82 2.93
C HIS A 313 -5.69 -17.63 2.62
N GLY A 314 -5.16 -16.57 2.05
CA GLY A 314 -5.97 -15.48 1.50
C GLY A 314 -5.54 -14.08 1.89
N VAL A 315 -6.51 -13.20 1.86
CA VAL A 315 -6.32 -11.76 2.16
C VAL A 315 -7.35 -11.28 3.16
N ILE A 316 -6.92 -10.37 4.03
CA ILE A 316 -7.78 -9.60 4.93
C ILE A 316 -7.42 -8.14 4.73
N ASP A 317 -8.41 -7.27 4.55
CA ASP A 317 -8.24 -5.84 4.41
C ASP A 317 -9.16 -5.10 5.39
N SER A 318 -8.58 -4.34 6.31
CA SER A 318 -9.32 -3.57 7.30
C SER A 318 -8.58 -2.31 7.72
N PRO A 319 -9.18 -1.11 7.57
CA PRO A 319 -8.61 0.12 8.10
C PRO A 319 -8.74 0.23 9.63
N ASP A 320 -9.61 -0.57 10.26
CA ASP A 320 -9.91 -0.50 11.70
C ASP A 320 -8.96 -1.33 12.56
N ILE A 321 -7.99 -2.02 11.93
CA ILE A 321 -6.92 -2.71 12.64
C ILE A 321 -5.86 -1.68 13.02
N PRO A 322 -5.60 -1.47 14.33
CA PRO A 322 -4.63 -0.49 14.77
C PRO A 322 -3.20 -0.95 14.41
N LEU A 323 -2.53 -0.13 13.63
CA LEU A 323 -1.16 -0.34 13.19
C LEU A 323 -0.22 0.61 13.92
N ASN A 324 1.04 0.21 14.11
CA ASN A 324 2.07 1.14 14.54
C ASN A 324 2.44 2.12 13.40
N VAL A 325 3.32 3.08 13.69
CA VAL A 325 3.76 4.10 12.72
C VAL A 325 4.38 3.47 11.46
N SER A 326 5.14 2.38 11.61
CA SER A 326 5.75 1.65 10.49
C SER A 326 4.80 0.68 9.80
N ARG A 327 3.54 0.54 10.27
CA ARG A 327 2.56 -0.46 9.79
C ARG A 327 3.10 -1.90 9.79
N SER A 328 4.13 -2.18 10.58
CA SER A 328 4.80 -3.47 10.59
C SER A 328 4.31 -4.40 11.70
N TYR A 329 3.62 -3.87 12.69
CA TYR A 329 3.14 -4.61 13.85
C TYR A 329 1.70 -4.28 14.18
N LEU A 330 0.97 -5.32 14.60
CA LEU A 330 -0.40 -5.19 15.10
C LEU A 330 -0.37 -4.77 16.57
N GLN A 331 -1.18 -3.80 16.92
CA GLN A 331 -1.42 -3.45 18.31
C GLN A 331 -2.59 -4.29 18.85
N SER A 332 -2.42 -4.89 20.03
CA SER A 332 -3.51 -5.62 20.68
C SER A 332 -4.60 -4.64 21.10
N ASP A 333 -5.79 -4.75 20.49
CA ASP A 333 -6.94 -3.87 20.74
C ASP A 333 -8.24 -4.69 20.84
N ALA A 334 -9.26 -4.06 21.42
CA ALA A 334 -10.61 -4.60 21.48
C ALA A 334 -11.22 -4.86 20.08
N ASN A 335 -10.87 -4.08 19.07
CA ASN A 335 -11.33 -4.27 17.71
C ASN A 335 -10.72 -5.51 17.07
N VAL A 336 -9.45 -5.80 17.32
CA VAL A 336 -8.79 -7.04 16.84
C VAL A 336 -9.55 -8.27 17.33
N LYS A 337 -9.98 -8.31 18.61
CA LYS A 337 -10.79 -9.41 19.15
C LYS A 337 -12.15 -9.55 18.47
N LYS A 338 -12.82 -8.42 18.16
CA LYS A 338 -14.11 -8.44 17.44
C LYS A 338 -13.94 -8.99 16.03
N ILE A 339 -12.89 -8.57 15.32
CA ILE A 339 -12.55 -9.05 13.98
C ILE A 339 -12.25 -10.55 14.03
N SER A 340 -11.42 -11.01 14.98
CA SER A 340 -11.10 -12.43 15.17
C SER A 340 -12.35 -13.30 15.41
N ASN A 341 -13.26 -12.83 16.28
CA ASN A 341 -14.52 -13.54 16.54
C ASN A 341 -15.43 -13.57 15.30
N TYR A 342 -15.46 -12.47 14.53
CA TYR A 342 -16.23 -12.43 13.29
C TYR A 342 -15.69 -13.42 12.26
N ILE A 343 -14.37 -13.44 12.03
CA ILE A 343 -13.72 -14.40 11.13
C ILE A 343 -14.07 -15.83 11.55
N THR A 344 -13.88 -16.16 12.83
CA THR A 344 -14.21 -17.48 13.38
C THR A 344 -15.67 -17.88 13.08
N ARG A 345 -16.61 -16.97 13.32
CA ARG A 345 -18.01 -17.21 13.05
C ARG A 345 -18.28 -17.45 11.57
N LYS A 346 -17.71 -16.64 10.69
CA LYS A 346 -17.87 -16.78 9.23
C LYS A 346 -17.32 -18.10 8.70
N VAL A 347 -16.18 -18.55 9.25
CA VAL A 347 -15.62 -19.86 8.94
C VAL A 347 -16.58 -20.97 9.40
N ALA A 348 -17.07 -20.90 10.64
CA ALA A 348 -18.02 -21.88 11.17
C ALA A 348 -19.35 -21.91 10.37
N ASP A 349 -19.90 -20.73 10.04
CA ASP A 349 -21.13 -20.60 9.26
C ASP A 349 -20.95 -21.25 7.86
N ARG A 350 -19.80 -21.05 7.20
CA ARG A 350 -19.51 -21.65 5.89
C ARG A 350 -19.37 -23.15 5.95
N LEU A 351 -18.67 -23.67 6.95
CA LEU A 351 -18.56 -25.12 7.19
C LEU A 351 -19.94 -25.76 7.45
N GLN A 352 -20.78 -25.11 8.25
CA GLN A 352 -22.13 -25.55 8.53
C GLN A 352 -23.02 -25.55 7.28
N GLU A 353 -22.90 -24.51 6.45
CA GLU A 353 -23.60 -24.42 5.16
C GLU A 353 -23.23 -25.60 4.24
N LEU A 354 -21.91 -25.83 4.05
CA LEU A 354 -21.40 -26.93 3.22
C LEU A 354 -21.89 -28.29 3.75
N PHE A 355 -21.85 -28.50 5.05
CA PHE A 355 -22.37 -29.72 5.68
C PHE A 355 -23.84 -29.91 5.43
N ASN A 356 -24.65 -28.86 5.46
CA ASN A 356 -26.11 -28.97 5.28
C ASN A 356 -26.55 -29.08 3.82
N THR A 357 -25.83 -28.39 2.92
CA THR A 357 -26.28 -28.23 1.51
C THR A 357 -25.49 -29.09 0.52
N MET A 358 -24.25 -29.42 0.84
CA MET A 358 -23.31 -30.13 -0.04
C MET A 358 -22.58 -31.26 0.71
N ARG A 359 -23.34 -32.02 1.49
CA ARG A 359 -22.79 -33.02 2.40
C ARG A 359 -21.84 -34.03 1.76
N PRO A 360 -22.13 -34.64 0.59
CA PRO A 360 -21.21 -35.58 -0.05
C PRO A 360 -19.86 -34.92 -0.41
N ASP A 361 -19.88 -33.68 -0.88
CA ASP A 361 -18.68 -32.91 -1.20
C ASP A 361 -17.89 -32.59 0.09
N TYR A 362 -18.59 -32.16 1.15
CA TYR A 362 -17.99 -31.91 2.46
C TYR A 362 -17.32 -33.17 3.04
N GLU A 363 -17.98 -34.30 3.00
CA GLU A 363 -17.46 -35.58 3.50
C GLU A 363 -16.23 -36.05 2.69
N SER A 364 -16.22 -35.82 1.37
CA SER A 364 -15.08 -36.14 0.51
C SER A 364 -13.82 -35.31 0.81
N LYS A 365 -14.01 -34.10 1.35
CA LYS A 365 -12.95 -33.14 1.74
C LYS A 365 -12.56 -33.24 3.21
N TRP A 366 -13.21 -34.13 3.97
CA TRP A 366 -13.06 -34.20 5.42
C TRP A 366 -11.61 -34.45 5.87
N ASP A 367 -10.87 -35.26 5.13
CA ASP A 367 -9.48 -35.57 5.49
C ASP A 367 -8.56 -34.35 5.41
N ASP A 368 -8.86 -33.38 4.54
CA ASP A 368 -8.15 -32.11 4.42
C ASP A 368 -8.67 -31.04 5.41
N LEU A 369 -9.92 -31.20 5.90
CA LEU A 369 -10.57 -30.21 6.79
C LEU A 369 -10.35 -30.48 8.28
N LYS A 370 -10.14 -31.74 8.66
CA LYS A 370 -10.05 -32.17 10.08
C LYS A 370 -8.76 -31.85 10.78
N ILE A 371 -7.75 -31.31 10.07
CA ILE A 371 -6.44 -30.93 10.59
C ILE A 371 -6.59 -29.62 11.36
#